data_15e26378db65efab6814d72ead06a19c
#
_entry.id   15e26378db65efab6814d72ead06a19c
#
_cell.length_a   1.000
_cell.length_b   1.000
_cell.length_c   1.000
_cell.angle_alpha   90.00
_cell.angle_beta   90.00
_cell.angle_gamma   90.00
#
_symmetry.space_group_name_H-M   'P 1'
#
loop_
_entity.id
_entity.type
_entity.pdbx_description
1 polymer ?
#
loop_
_entity_poly.entity_id
_entity_poly.type
_entity_poly.pdbx_seq_one_letter_code
_entity_poly.pdbx_strand_id
1 'polypeptide(L)'
;KRVQDAWYARCQRGFKMGGRVPYGFRTEPTVIDGVHTKKLVIEPAEAAFVRKMYEMYNDPRISLHDVTRILTEQGARSYFGKPFTRWTISTILRNPIYAMADLDIYEFFKSQGTEIYNDAADFVGTNGCYYYRSKGSTDNKHKYLQGQMLVLAPSEGFIPSELWLRVRKKIMASQSYQPARKARNTWMAGKIKCGSCGYALMSAHSCGYIYLRCSKHAENKSCPGCGTIKMR
;
A
#
# COMPACT_ATOMS: atom_id res chain seq x y z
N LYS A 1 18.18 19.48 12.16
CA LYS A 1 18.65 19.58 10.75
C LYS A 1 19.67 18.49 10.42
N ARG A 2 20.81 18.37 11.14
CA ARG A 2 21.87 17.38 10.88
C ARG A 2 21.39 15.92 10.88
N VAL A 3 20.50 15.51 11.81
CA VAL A 3 19.96 14.15 11.89
C VAL A 3 19.10 13.80 10.67
N GLN A 4 18.30 14.74 10.19
CA GLN A 4 17.50 14.56 8.98
C GLN A 4 18.37 14.44 7.73
N ASP A 5 19.39 15.29 7.60
CA ASP A 5 20.28 15.25 6.44
C ASP A 5 21.05 13.92 6.40
N ALA A 6 21.55 13.44 7.54
CA ALA A 6 22.18 12.12 7.66
C ALA A 6 21.21 10.96 7.33
N TRP A 7 19.93 11.10 7.70
CA TRP A 7 18.90 10.11 7.36
C TRP A 7 18.69 10.03 5.84
N TYR A 8 18.55 11.17 5.16
CA TYR A 8 18.39 11.22 3.70
C TYR A 8 19.63 10.68 2.97
N ALA A 9 20.83 11.03 3.41
CA ALA A 9 22.07 10.51 2.84
C ALA A 9 22.15 8.97 2.93
N ARG A 10 21.69 8.38 4.03
CA ARG A 10 21.57 6.92 4.15
C ARG A 10 20.50 6.33 3.23
N CYS A 11 19.35 6.98 3.10
CA CYS A 11 18.31 6.54 2.16
C CYS A 11 18.85 6.44 0.74
N GLN A 12 19.55 7.47 0.27
CA GLN A 12 20.14 7.55 -1.07
C GLN A 12 21.17 6.45 -1.35
N ARG A 13 21.86 5.97 -0.31
CA ARG A 13 22.85 4.88 -0.39
C ARG A 13 22.21 3.48 -0.25
N GLY A 14 20.90 3.35 -0.30
CA GLY A 14 20.21 2.06 -0.24
C GLY A 14 20.14 1.42 1.16
N PHE A 15 20.35 2.17 2.24
CA PHE A 15 20.18 1.64 3.58
C PHE A 15 18.69 1.38 3.88
N LYS A 16 18.40 0.23 4.49
CA LYS A 16 17.07 0.00 5.07
C LYS A 16 16.90 0.91 6.28
N MET A 17 16.14 1.96 6.11
CA MET A 17 15.77 2.83 7.20
C MET A 17 14.70 2.16 8.10
N GLY A 18 14.50 2.72 9.29
CA GLY A 18 13.55 2.18 10.26
C GLY A 18 12.14 1.96 9.71
N GLY A 19 11.31 1.33 10.50
CA GLY A 19 9.94 0.97 10.14
C GLY A 19 9.73 -0.54 10.10
N ARG A 20 8.45 -0.94 9.89
CA ARG A 20 8.09 -2.35 9.83
C ARG A 20 8.72 -3.06 8.63
N VAL A 21 9.11 -4.30 8.84
CA VAL A 21 9.52 -5.21 7.76
C VAL A 21 8.30 -5.46 6.85
N PRO A 22 8.42 -5.30 5.53
CA PRO A 22 7.34 -5.64 4.61
C PRO A 22 6.98 -7.13 4.72
N TYR A 23 5.70 -7.47 4.65
CA TYR A 23 5.23 -8.85 4.65
C TYR A 23 5.84 -9.62 3.47
N GLY A 24 6.32 -10.83 3.68
CA GLY A 24 7.08 -11.59 2.69
C GLY A 24 8.59 -11.42 2.78
N PHE A 25 9.06 -10.65 3.76
CA PHE A 25 10.48 -10.45 4.05
C PHE A 25 10.78 -10.61 5.54
N ARG A 26 12.00 -11.04 5.83
CA ARG A 26 12.65 -10.92 7.14
C ARG A 26 13.90 -10.06 7.03
N THR A 27 14.52 -9.70 8.15
CA THR A 27 15.76 -8.91 8.13
C THR A 27 16.95 -9.75 8.53
N GLU A 28 18.06 -9.57 7.81
CA GLU A 28 19.36 -10.14 8.16
C GLU A 28 20.41 -9.03 8.30
N PRO A 29 21.42 -9.22 9.18
CA PRO A 29 22.55 -8.30 9.28
C PRO A 29 23.30 -8.24 7.96
N THR A 30 23.80 -7.04 7.61
CA THR A 30 24.65 -6.82 6.44
C THR A 30 25.57 -5.64 6.68
N VAL A 31 26.55 -5.46 5.81
CA VAL A 31 27.45 -4.30 5.83
C VAL A 31 27.33 -3.59 4.49
N ILE A 32 27.05 -2.29 4.52
CA ILE A 32 27.03 -1.41 3.35
C ILE A 32 28.05 -0.29 3.60
N ASP A 33 29.03 -0.15 2.72
CA ASP A 33 30.10 0.85 2.82
C ASP A 33 30.78 0.87 4.22
N GLY A 34 31.08 -0.31 4.76
CA GLY A 34 31.68 -0.47 6.10
C GLY A 34 30.74 -0.21 7.28
N VAL A 35 29.46 0.10 7.06
CA VAL A 35 28.49 0.35 8.11
C VAL A 35 27.61 -0.87 8.33
N HIS A 36 27.57 -1.38 9.56
CA HIS A 36 26.65 -2.46 9.94
C HIS A 36 25.20 -2.00 9.85
N THR A 37 24.39 -2.75 9.10
CA THR A 37 22.97 -2.47 8.88
C THR A 37 22.18 -3.77 8.73
N LYS A 38 20.93 -3.68 8.28
CA LYS A 38 20.08 -4.83 7.97
C LYS A 38 19.61 -4.75 6.52
N LYS A 39 19.59 -5.89 5.82
CA LYS A 39 18.93 -6.05 4.53
C LYS A 39 17.65 -6.87 4.68
N LEU A 40 16.77 -6.76 3.70
CA LEU A 40 15.58 -7.63 3.60
C LEU A 40 15.98 -8.90 2.86
N VAL A 41 15.48 -10.02 3.36
CA VAL A 41 15.64 -11.35 2.74
C VAL A 41 14.24 -11.95 2.60
N ILE A 42 13.98 -12.60 1.49
CA ILE A 42 12.66 -13.20 1.19
C ILE A 42 12.33 -14.27 2.23
N GLU A 43 11.12 -14.17 2.81
CA GLU A 43 10.53 -15.21 3.64
C GLU A 43 9.58 -16.06 2.75
N PRO A 44 9.98 -17.31 2.37
CA PRO A 44 9.28 -18.05 1.33
C PRO A 44 7.79 -18.28 1.58
N ALA A 45 7.42 -18.59 2.82
CA ALA A 45 6.04 -18.86 3.19
C ALA A 45 5.13 -17.62 3.01
N GLU A 46 5.61 -16.45 3.45
CA GLU A 46 4.88 -15.19 3.30
C GLU A 46 4.93 -14.68 1.84
N ALA A 47 6.07 -14.85 1.18
CA ALA A 47 6.25 -14.42 -0.21
C ALA A 47 5.30 -15.16 -1.17
N ALA A 48 4.97 -16.42 -0.90
CA ALA A 48 3.97 -17.17 -1.66
C ALA A 48 2.59 -16.48 -1.62
N PHE A 49 2.17 -15.98 -0.46
CA PHE A 49 0.92 -15.22 -0.37
C PHE A 49 1.00 -13.87 -1.09
N VAL A 50 2.16 -13.21 -1.07
CA VAL A 50 2.35 -11.96 -1.83
C VAL A 50 2.24 -12.21 -3.32
N ARG A 51 2.90 -13.24 -3.88
CA ARG A 51 2.76 -13.62 -5.30
C ARG A 51 1.30 -13.85 -5.66
N LYS A 52 0.59 -14.61 -4.84
CA LYS A 52 -0.83 -14.88 -5.03
C LYS A 52 -1.70 -13.59 -5.00
N MET A 53 -1.37 -12.62 -4.15
CA MET A 53 -2.06 -11.31 -4.15
C MET A 53 -1.91 -10.60 -5.49
N TYR A 54 -0.69 -10.58 -6.07
CA TYR A 54 -0.42 -9.96 -7.36
C TYR A 54 -1.12 -10.69 -8.50
N GLU A 55 -1.04 -12.02 -8.54
CA GLU A 55 -1.67 -12.86 -9.55
C GLU A 55 -3.20 -12.68 -9.56
N MET A 56 -3.83 -12.80 -8.40
CA MET A 56 -5.29 -12.60 -8.27
C MET A 56 -5.69 -11.19 -8.69
N TYR A 57 -5.00 -10.17 -8.17
CA TYR A 57 -5.41 -8.79 -8.44
C TYR A 57 -5.10 -8.33 -9.86
N ASN A 58 -4.24 -9.05 -10.59
CA ASN A 58 -3.99 -8.82 -12.01
C ASN A 58 -5.22 -9.09 -12.89
N ASP A 59 -6.13 -10.00 -12.50
CA ASP A 59 -7.42 -10.20 -13.20
C ASP A 59 -8.28 -8.93 -13.07
N PRO A 60 -8.72 -8.30 -14.18
CA PRO A 60 -9.55 -7.09 -14.15
C PRO A 60 -10.83 -7.22 -13.33
N ARG A 61 -11.39 -8.42 -13.24
CA ARG A 61 -12.66 -8.71 -12.54
C ARG A 61 -12.49 -8.82 -11.03
N ILE A 62 -11.27 -9.09 -10.54
CA ILE A 62 -10.98 -9.30 -9.11
C ILE A 62 -10.73 -7.94 -8.43
N SER A 63 -11.50 -7.65 -7.39
CA SER A 63 -11.33 -6.46 -6.57
C SER A 63 -10.41 -6.72 -5.36
N LEU A 64 -9.96 -5.64 -4.68
CA LEU A 64 -9.22 -5.77 -3.40
C LEU A 64 -10.06 -6.48 -2.33
N HIS A 65 -11.39 -6.35 -2.39
CA HIS A 65 -12.29 -7.04 -1.46
C HIS A 65 -12.27 -8.55 -1.70
N ASP A 66 -12.30 -8.99 -2.95
CA ASP A 66 -12.25 -10.41 -3.32
C ASP A 66 -10.92 -11.03 -2.90
N VAL A 67 -9.80 -10.36 -3.16
CA VAL A 67 -8.47 -10.80 -2.69
C VAL A 67 -8.47 -10.96 -1.16
N THR A 68 -9.04 -9.99 -0.43
CA THR A 68 -9.13 -10.06 1.04
C THR A 68 -9.95 -11.26 1.50
N ARG A 69 -11.10 -11.51 0.88
CA ARG A 69 -11.98 -12.62 1.20
C ARG A 69 -11.29 -13.98 0.94
N ILE A 70 -10.75 -14.17 -0.25
CA ILE A 70 -10.08 -15.42 -0.65
C ILE A 70 -8.89 -15.74 0.29
N LEU A 71 -8.05 -14.75 0.60
CA LEU A 71 -6.92 -14.95 1.51
C LEU A 71 -7.38 -15.30 2.93
N THR A 72 -8.48 -14.70 3.40
CA THR A 72 -9.05 -14.99 4.72
C THR A 72 -9.57 -16.42 4.78
N GLU A 73 -10.28 -16.89 3.75
CA GLU A 73 -10.80 -18.25 3.60
C GLU A 73 -9.65 -19.29 3.56
N GLN A 74 -8.51 -18.94 2.97
CA GLN A 74 -7.31 -19.77 2.93
C GLN A 74 -6.46 -19.72 4.22
N GLY A 75 -6.95 -19.05 5.24
CA GLY A 75 -6.26 -18.98 6.53
C GLY A 75 -5.04 -18.06 6.55
N ALA A 76 -4.77 -17.29 5.48
CA ALA A 76 -3.66 -16.33 5.45
C ALA A 76 -3.82 -15.28 6.55
N ARG A 77 -2.72 -14.97 7.23
CA ARG A 77 -2.67 -14.00 8.32
C ARG A 77 -1.62 -12.95 8.07
N SER A 78 -1.95 -11.72 8.44
CA SER A 78 -1.00 -10.60 8.44
C SER A 78 0.03 -10.76 9.55
N TYR A 79 1.04 -9.91 9.57
CA TYR A 79 2.09 -9.87 10.59
C TYR A 79 1.59 -9.97 12.05
N PHE A 80 0.38 -9.50 12.33
CA PHE A 80 -0.22 -9.57 13.68
C PHE A 80 -1.12 -10.79 13.92
N GLY A 81 -1.06 -11.81 13.07
CA GLY A 81 -1.94 -12.97 13.15
C GLY A 81 -3.41 -12.67 12.82
N LYS A 82 -3.73 -11.45 12.35
CA LYS A 82 -5.09 -11.04 11.97
C LYS A 82 -5.32 -11.22 10.46
N PRO A 83 -6.57 -11.36 10.01
CA PRO A 83 -6.89 -11.34 8.59
C PRO A 83 -6.38 -10.08 7.91
N PHE A 84 -6.03 -10.18 6.64
CA PHE A 84 -5.65 -9.02 5.85
C PHE A 84 -6.83 -8.06 5.69
N THR A 85 -6.53 -6.77 5.67
CA THR A 85 -7.49 -5.74 5.30
C THR A 85 -7.23 -5.27 3.87
N ARG A 86 -8.24 -4.70 3.20
CA ARG A 86 -8.09 -4.09 1.87
C ARG A 86 -6.96 -3.05 1.84
N TRP A 87 -6.81 -2.29 2.92
CA TRP A 87 -5.74 -1.30 3.05
C TRP A 87 -4.36 -1.96 3.08
N THR A 88 -4.20 -3.03 3.87
CA THR A 88 -2.93 -3.77 3.97
C THR A 88 -2.53 -4.36 2.61
N ILE A 89 -3.47 -5.04 1.92
CA ILE A 89 -3.22 -5.59 0.59
C ILE A 89 -2.87 -4.48 -0.40
N SER A 90 -3.63 -3.39 -0.43
CA SER A 90 -3.33 -2.24 -1.28
C SER A 90 -1.95 -1.63 -1.02
N THR A 91 -1.48 -1.65 0.23
CA THR A 91 -0.14 -1.17 0.60
C THR A 91 0.94 -2.12 0.09
N ILE A 92 0.73 -3.43 0.20
CA ILE A 92 1.63 -4.46 -0.33
C ILE A 92 1.74 -4.30 -1.85
N LEU A 93 0.62 -4.29 -2.56
CA LEU A 93 0.57 -4.21 -4.03
C LEU A 93 1.17 -2.92 -4.62
N ARG A 94 1.32 -1.86 -3.82
CA ARG A 94 1.94 -0.60 -4.26
C ARG A 94 3.42 -0.51 -3.95
N ASN A 95 3.94 -1.38 -3.12
CA ASN A 95 5.30 -1.25 -2.63
C ASN A 95 6.31 -1.80 -3.66
N PRO A 96 7.22 -0.97 -4.18
CA PRO A 96 8.18 -1.38 -5.20
C PRO A 96 9.29 -2.31 -4.68
N ILE A 97 9.36 -2.58 -3.38
CA ILE A 97 10.32 -3.54 -2.82
C ILE A 97 10.09 -4.95 -3.33
N TYR A 98 8.87 -5.27 -3.76
CA TYR A 98 8.53 -6.59 -4.30
C TYR A 98 8.90 -6.74 -5.77
N ALA A 99 8.98 -5.65 -6.53
CA ALA A 99 9.27 -5.69 -7.95
C ALA A 99 10.72 -6.12 -8.21
N MET A 100 10.92 -6.97 -9.20
CA MET A 100 12.22 -7.18 -9.83
C MET A 100 12.46 -5.95 -10.72
N ALA A 101 13.13 -4.94 -10.16
CA ALA A 101 13.22 -3.62 -10.78
C ALA A 101 14.16 -3.62 -11.98
N ASP A 102 13.57 -3.51 -13.14
CA ASP A 102 14.21 -3.34 -14.45
C ASP A 102 14.02 -1.93 -15.01
N LEU A 103 14.42 -1.73 -16.25
CA LEU A 103 14.30 -0.45 -16.94
C LEU A 103 12.84 0.04 -17.02
N ASP A 104 11.86 -0.84 -17.14
CA ASP A 104 10.45 -0.46 -17.19
C ASP A 104 9.98 0.15 -15.86
N ILE A 105 10.46 -0.39 -14.73
CA ILE A 105 10.21 0.17 -13.39
C ILE A 105 10.89 1.55 -13.27
N TYR A 106 12.12 1.70 -13.74
CA TYR A 106 12.82 2.99 -13.73
C TYR A 106 12.04 4.04 -14.52
N GLU A 107 11.67 3.75 -15.77
CA GLU A 107 10.92 4.67 -16.64
C GLU A 107 9.53 5.00 -16.09
N PHE A 108 8.85 4.02 -15.48
CA PHE A 108 7.58 4.27 -14.82
C PHE A 108 7.70 5.31 -13.71
N PHE A 109 8.65 5.14 -12.78
CA PHE A 109 8.81 6.09 -11.67
C PHE A 109 9.32 7.45 -12.15
N LYS A 110 10.22 7.48 -13.13
CA LYS A 110 10.73 8.71 -13.75
C LYS A 110 9.60 9.51 -14.41
N SER A 111 8.71 8.83 -15.16
CA SER A 111 7.55 9.47 -15.80
C SER A 111 6.54 10.05 -14.79
N GLN A 112 6.52 9.54 -13.56
CA GLN A 112 5.68 10.06 -12.48
C GLN A 112 6.35 11.18 -11.67
N GLY A 113 7.55 11.64 -12.07
CA GLY A 113 8.28 12.69 -11.39
C GLY A 113 8.91 12.27 -10.05
N THR A 114 9.21 10.99 -9.88
CA THR A 114 9.94 10.45 -8.72
C THR A 114 11.44 10.74 -8.88
N GLU A 115 12.10 11.13 -7.80
CA GLU A 115 13.55 11.29 -7.74
C GLU A 115 14.24 9.93 -7.59
N ILE A 116 14.98 9.49 -8.61
CA ILE A 116 15.69 8.20 -8.62
C ILE A 116 17.18 8.45 -8.40
N TYR A 117 17.78 7.74 -7.45
CA TYR A 117 19.17 7.96 -7.03
C TYR A 117 20.18 6.94 -7.60
N ASN A 118 19.71 5.98 -8.37
CA ASN A 118 20.54 5.01 -9.09
C ASN A 118 20.50 5.29 -10.59
N ASP A 119 21.53 4.92 -11.30
CA ASP A 119 21.56 5.01 -12.76
C ASP A 119 20.59 3.99 -13.39
N ALA A 120 20.08 4.31 -14.57
CA ALA A 120 19.18 3.41 -15.29
C ALA A 120 19.83 2.03 -15.58
N ALA A 121 21.15 2.00 -15.77
CA ALA A 121 21.93 0.78 -15.99
C ALA A 121 21.95 -0.18 -14.79
N ASP A 122 21.70 0.31 -13.57
CA ASP A 122 21.65 -0.50 -12.35
C ASP A 122 20.36 -1.32 -12.25
N PHE A 123 19.33 -0.95 -13.03
CA PHE A 123 18.03 -1.60 -13.03
C PHE A 123 18.03 -2.87 -13.91
N VAL A 124 18.67 -3.91 -13.41
CA VAL A 124 18.90 -5.18 -14.13
C VAL A 124 17.81 -6.24 -13.88
N GLY A 125 16.73 -5.91 -13.20
CA GLY A 125 15.62 -6.84 -12.96
C GLY A 125 15.83 -7.85 -11.83
N THR A 126 16.73 -7.59 -10.88
CA THR A 126 16.97 -8.50 -9.75
C THR A 126 16.52 -7.90 -8.42
N ASN A 127 16.85 -6.67 -8.15
CA ASN A 127 16.64 -6.03 -6.86
C ASN A 127 15.28 -5.32 -6.80
N GLY A 128 14.69 -5.27 -5.59
CA GLY A 128 13.55 -4.40 -5.32
C GLY A 128 13.97 -2.96 -5.07
N CYS A 129 13.00 -2.07 -4.89
CA CYS A 129 13.30 -0.67 -4.60
C CYS A 129 12.78 -0.24 -3.23
N TYR A 130 13.59 0.50 -2.48
CA TYR A 130 13.13 1.30 -1.37
C TYR A 130 12.46 2.56 -1.87
N TYR A 131 11.37 2.92 -1.22
CA TYR A 131 10.58 4.09 -1.58
C TYR A 131 10.36 4.97 -0.35
N TYR A 132 10.97 6.15 -0.37
CA TYR A 132 10.98 7.06 0.76
C TYR A 132 10.24 8.35 0.44
N ARG A 133 9.76 9.02 1.49
CA ARG A 133 9.19 10.36 1.39
C ARG A 133 10.31 11.37 1.23
N SER A 134 10.17 12.29 0.29
CA SER A 134 11.12 13.39 0.12
C SER A 134 11.08 14.38 1.28
N LYS A 135 12.14 15.17 1.39
CA LYS A 135 12.29 16.20 2.44
C LYS A 135 11.19 17.24 2.30
N GLY A 136 10.47 17.49 3.39
CA GLY A 136 9.39 18.48 3.43
C GLY A 136 8.04 18.02 2.88
N SER A 137 7.96 16.85 2.24
CA SER A 137 6.68 16.33 1.78
C SER A 137 5.85 15.75 2.93
N THR A 138 4.58 16.13 3.01
CA THR A 138 3.57 15.54 3.91
C THR A 138 2.69 14.53 3.20
N ASP A 139 2.85 14.38 1.89
CA ASP A 139 2.01 13.56 1.03
C ASP A 139 2.15 12.07 1.31
N ASN A 140 1.08 11.34 1.04
CA ASN A 140 1.13 9.87 1.08
C ASN A 140 1.97 9.36 -0.08
N LYS A 141 3.21 8.96 0.20
CA LYS A 141 4.18 8.48 -0.79
C LYS A 141 3.67 7.33 -1.68
N HIS A 142 2.73 6.52 -1.21
CA HIS A 142 2.16 5.43 -2.02
C HIS A 142 1.06 5.90 -2.97
N LYS A 143 0.52 7.07 -2.76
CA LYS A 143 -0.52 7.67 -3.59
C LYS A 143 0.05 8.69 -4.56
N TYR A 144 0.90 9.56 -4.07
CA TYR A 144 1.52 10.65 -4.83
C TYR A 144 2.99 10.32 -5.05
N LEU A 145 3.37 10.03 -6.30
CA LEU A 145 4.71 9.58 -6.65
C LEU A 145 5.66 10.76 -6.93
N GLN A 146 5.11 11.89 -7.35
CA GLN A 146 5.89 13.08 -7.68
C GLN A 146 6.72 13.56 -6.50
N GLY A 147 7.99 13.84 -6.74
CA GLY A 147 8.94 14.35 -5.75
C GLY A 147 9.26 13.38 -4.61
N GLN A 148 8.88 12.12 -4.69
CA GLN A 148 9.29 11.08 -3.73
C GLN A 148 10.63 10.48 -4.15
N MET A 149 11.28 9.73 -3.25
CA MET A 149 12.61 9.16 -3.48
C MET A 149 12.52 7.66 -3.74
N LEU A 150 13.13 7.19 -4.84
CA LEU A 150 13.29 5.79 -5.17
C LEU A 150 14.78 5.43 -5.18
N VAL A 151 15.13 4.32 -4.54
CA VAL A 151 16.51 3.81 -4.47
C VAL A 151 16.48 2.30 -4.59
N LEU A 152 17.39 1.72 -5.39
CA LEU A 152 17.55 0.27 -5.43
C LEU A 152 17.91 -0.27 -4.05
N ALA A 153 17.20 -1.31 -3.63
CA ALA A 153 17.49 -2.00 -2.38
C ALA A 153 18.60 -3.04 -2.60
N PRO A 154 19.45 -3.30 -1.59
CA PRO A 154 20.38 -4.44 -1.64
C PRO A 154 19.66 -5.79 -1.45
N SER A 155 18.37 -5.82 -1.67
CA SER A 155 17.44 -6.94 -1.43
C SER A 155 16.74 -7.31 -2.71
N GLU A 156 16.62 -8.59 -2.98
CA GLU A 156 15.97 -9.10 -4.19
C GLU A 156 14.46 -8.79 -4.20
N GLY A 157 13.95 -8.38 -5.36
CA GLY A 157 12.53 -8.44 -5.69
C GLY A 157 12.14 -9.86 -6.10
N PHE A 158 10.84 -10.17 -6.06
CA PHE A 158 10.36 -11.50 -6.45
C PHE A 158 9.04 -11.47 -7.25
N ILE A 159 8.60 -10.30 -7.63
CA ILE A 159 7.46 -10.07 -8.53
C ILE A 159 8.01 -9.52 -9.86
N PRO A 160 7.73 -10.18 -11.00
CA PRO A 160 8.13 -9.66 -12.30
C PRO A 160 7.66 -8.22 -12.50
N SER A 161 8.51 -7.38 -13.06
CA SER A 161 8.27 -5.96 -13.28
C SER A 161 6.97 -5.71 -14.05
N GLU A 162 6.73 -6.47 -15.12
CA GLU A 162 5.51 -6.38 -15.92
C GLU A 162 4.23 -6.62 -15.10
N LEU A 163 4.23 -7.65 -14.24
CA LEU A 163 3.09 -7.95 -13.36
C LEU A 163 2.89 -6.84 -12.34
N TRP A 164 3.98 -6.37 -11.73
CA TRP A 164 3.93 -5.27 -10.77
C TRP A 164 3.35 -4.00 -11.41
N LEU A 165 3.80 -3.63 -12.61
CA LEU A 165 3.34 -2.47 -13.35
C LEU A 165 1.86 -2.56 -13.74
N ARG A 166 1.37 -3.72 -14.22
CA ARG A 166 -0.06 -3.93 -14.52
C ARG A 166 -0.91 -3.72 -13.27
N VAL A 167 -0.53 -4.35 -12.16
CA VAL A 167 -1.21 -4.20 -10.88
C VAL A 167 -1.17 -2.75 -10.38
N ARG A 168 -0.03 -2.07 -10.51
CA ARG A 168 0.13 -0.67 -10.11
C ARG A 168 -0.77 0.25 -10.92
N LYS A 169 -0.80 0.10 -12.24
CA LYS A 169 -1.67 0.87 -13.14
C LYS A 169 -3.15 0.64 -12.80
N LYS A 170 -3.57 -0.61 -12.54
CA LYS A 170 -4.93 -0.93 -12.11
C LYS A 170 -5.31 -0.23 -10.80
N ILE A 171 -4.42 -0.21 -9.81
CA ILE A 171 -4.67 0.50 -8.54
C ILE A 171 -4.81 2.02 -8.78
N MET A 172 -3.94 2.60 -9.62
CA MET A 172 -3.98 4.03 -9.92
C MET A 172 -5.28 4.43 -10.65
N ALA A 173 -5.78 3.58 -11.52
CA ALA A 173 -7.05 3.78 -12.22
C ALA A 173 -8.28 3.58 -11.32
N SER A 174 -8.14 2.95 -10.14
CA SER A 174 -9.27 2.67 -9.26
C SER A 174 -9.83 3.94 -8.61
N GLN A 175 -11.15 3.98 -8.38
CA GLN A 175 -11.81 5.13 -7.75
C GLN A 175 -11.28 5.44 -6.34
N SER A 176 -10.77 4.44 -5.62
CA SER A 176 -10.17 4.62 -4.29
C SER A 176 -8.83 5.37 -4.32
N TYR A 177 -8.21 5.47 -5.49
CA TYR A 177 -6.98 6.25 -5.69
C TYR A 177 -7.28 7.75 -5.87
N GLN A 178 -8.47 8.08 -6.34
CA GLN A 178 -8.87 9.47 -6.52
C GLN A 178 -9.06 10.18 -5.16
N PRO A 179 -8.76 11.48 -5.06
CA PRO A 179 -9.01 12.22 -3.84
C PRO A 179 -10.48 12.11 -3.45
N ALA A 180 -10.72 11.86 -2.17
CA ALA A 180 -12.09 11.78 -1.65
C ALA A 180 -12.83 13.08 -1.99
N ARG A 181 -13.90 12.98 -2.77
CA ARG A 181 -14.77 14.13 -3.02
C ARG A 181 -15.34 14.59 -1.69
N LYS A 182 -15.42 15.90 -1.47
CA LYS A 182 -16.13 16.45 -0.29
C LYS A 182 -17.53 15.82 -0.24
N ALA A 183 -17.93 15.36 0.95
CA ALA A 183 -19.25 14.78 1.14
C ALA A 183 -20.32 15.82 0.70
N ARG A 184 -21.02 15.53 -0.41
CA ARG A 184 -22.05 16.42 -0.97
C ARG A 184 -23.43 16.15 -0.40
N ASN A 185 -23.57 15.03 0.32
CA ASN A 185 -24.89 14.48 0.63
C ASN A 185 -25.49 15.02 1.92
N THR A 186 -24.68 15.42 2.88
CA THR A 186 -25.15 16.02 4.13
C THR A 186 -24.01 16.68 4.90
N TRP A 187 -24.30 17.81 5.55
CA TRP A 187 -23.39 18.49 6.47
C TRP A 187 -23.07 17.65 7.73
N MET A 188 -23.88 16.63 8.00
CA MET A 188 -23.72 15.71 9.13
C MET A 188 -22.73 14.59 8.89
N ALA A 189 -22.21 14.43 7.67
CA ALA A 189 -21.27 13.38 7.34
C ALA A 189 -20.03 13.40 8.25
N GLY A 190 -19.75 12.27 8.90
CA GLY A 190 -18.65 12.13 9.86
C GLY A 190 -18.89 12.68 11.27
N LYS A 191 -19.96 13.45 11.49
CA LYS A 191 -20.31 14.04 12.81
C LYS A 191 -21.21 13.13 13.65
N ILE A 192 -22.05 12.32 13.02
CA ILE A 192 -22.97 11.41 13.69
C ILE A 192 -22.33 10.05 13.86
N LYS A 193 -22.47 9.48 15.06
CA LYS A 193 -21.91 8.18 15.43
C LYS A 193 -23.03 7.19 15.74
N CYS A 194 -22.72 5.91 15.50
CA CYS A 194 -23.62 4.80 15.85
C CYS A 194 -23.72 4.66 17.35
N GLY A 195 -24.95 4.68 17.89
CA GLY A 195 -25.21 4.51 19.33
C GLY A 195 -24.78 3.17 19.91
N SER A 196 -24.70 2.11 19.06
CA SER A 196 -24.34 0.76 19.51
C SER A 196 -22.85 0.50 19.52
N CYS A 197 -22.05 1.11 18.63
CA CYS A 197 -20.62 0.79 18.49
C CYS A 197 -19.70 2.02 18.39
N GLY A 198 -20.23 3.25 18.43
CA GLY A 198 -19.45 4.48 18.39
C GLY A 198 -18.82 4.83 17.03
N TYR A 199 -18.93 3.98 16.01
CA TYR A 199 -18.40 4.24 14.69
C TYR A 199 -19.23 5.28 13.92
N ALA A 200 -18.59 6.00 12.98
CA ALA A 200 -19.27 7.01 12.19
C ALA A 200 -20.43 6.42 11.37
N LEU A 201 -21.53 7.15 11.27
CA LEU A 201 -22.58 6.84 10.33
C LEU A 201 -22.20 7.39 8.94
N MET A 202 -22.42 6.56 7.92
CA MET A 202 -22.23 6.90 6.51
C MET A 202 -23.58 7.24 5.89
N SER A 203 -23.61 8.25 5.02
CA SER A 203 -24.77 8.53 4.20
C SER A 203 -24.77 7.66 2.93
N ALA A 204 -25.90 7.09 2.60
CA ALA A 204 -26.15 6.40 1.35
C ALA A 204 -27.40 6.97 0.70
N HIS A 205 -27.39 7.11 -0.63
CA HIS A 205 -28.56 7.52 -1.42
C HIS A 205 -29.24 6.28 -2.01
N SER A 206 -30.55 6.21 -1.85
CA SER A 206 -31.36 5.20 -2.50
C SER A 206 -32.75 5.74 -2.75
N CYS A 207 -33.29 5.57 -3.95
CA CYS A 207 -34.65 5.98 -4.34
C CYS A 207 -35.02 7.41 -3.96
N GLY A 208 -34.08 8.36 -4.14
CA GLY A 208 -34.30 9.79 -3.83
C GLY A 208 -34.20 10.17 -2.35
N TYR A 209 -33.90 9.22 -1.47
CA TYR A 209 -33.74 9.45 -0.04
C TYR A 209 -32.30 9.30 0.42
N ILE A 210 -31.96 10.01 1.51
CA ILE A 210 -30.69 9.88 2.20
C ILE A 210 -30.92 8.93 3.39
N TYR A 211 -30.07 7.93 3.48
CA TYR A 211 -30.03 6.97 4.58
C TYR A 211 -28.72 7.10 5.33
N LEU A 212 -28.77 7.01 6.66
CA LEU A 212 -27.60 6.88 7.52
C LEU A 212 -27.48 5.44 8.00
N ARG A 213 -26.30 4.85 7.84
CA ARG A 213 -26.01 3.49 8.33
C ARG A 213 -24.62 3.41 8.95
N CYS A 214 -24.44 2.52 9.91
CA CYS A 214 -23.16 2.31 10.57
C CYS A 214 -22.11 1.82 9.60
N SER A 215 -20.94 2.49 9.54
CA SER A 215 -19.82 2.10 8.69
C SER A 215 -19.32 0.69 9.02
N LYS A 216 -19.22 0.35 10.31
CA LYS A 216 -18.80 -0.98 10.76
C LYS A 216 -19.76 -2.10 10.36
N HIS A 217 -21.07 -1.81 10.38
CA HIS A 217 -22.08 -2.77 9.87
C HIS A 217 -22.01 -2.89 8.35
N ALA A 218 -21.77 -1.79 7.64
CA ALA A 218 -21.66 -1.79 6.19
C ALA A 218 -20.42 -2.57 5.68
N GLU A 219 -19.32 -2.58 6.45
CA GLU A 219 -18.09 -3.25 6.06
C GLU A 219 -18.08 -4.75 6.36
N ASN A 220 -18.49 -5.15 7.55
CA ASN A 220 -18.33 -6.54 8.00
C ASN A 220 -19.49 -7.09 8.84
N LYS A 221 -20.63 -6.39 8.91
CA LYS A 221 -21.82 -6.75 9.68
C LYS A 221 -21.57 -6.97 11.19
N SER A 222 -20.44 -6.52 11.73
CA SER A 222 -20.04 -6.78 13.13
C SER A 222 -20.65 -5.80 14.14
N CYS A 223 -21.48 -4.85 13.70
CA CYS A 223 -22.20 -3.97 14.59
C CYS A 223 -23.59 -4.54 14.87
N PRO A 224 -24.01 -4.69 16.14
CA PRO A 224 -25.36 -5.13 16.50
C PRO A 224 -26.43 -4.08 16.15
N GLY A 225 -26.05 -2.82 16.02
CA GLY A 225 -26.93 -1.74 15.56
C GLY A 225 -27.10 -1.77 14.06
N CYS A 226 -27.98 -2.59 13.55
CA CYS A 226 -28.26 -2.76 12.11
C CYS A 226 -29.24 -1.73 11.52
N GLY A 227 -29.70 -0.76 12.30
CA GLY A 227 -30.68 0.23 11.86
C GLY A 227 -30.16 1.15 10.77
N THR A 228 -30.97 1.32 9.73
CA THR A 228 -30.79 2.36 8.72
C THR A 228 -31.78 3.50 9.02
N ILE A 229 -31.27 4.69 9.26
CA ILE A 229 -32.10 5.87 9.53
C ILE A 229 -32.39 6.56 8.20
N LYS A 230 -33.66 6.64 7.82
CA LYS A 230 -34.11 7.43 6.67
C LYS A 230 -34.18 8.90 7.07
N MET A 231 -33.49 9.75 6.35
CA MET A 231 -33.59 11.19 6.50
C MET A 231 -34.65 11.73 5.54
N ARG A 232 -35.55 12.55 6.07
CA ARG A 232 -36.53 13.28 5.27
C ARG A 232 -35.98 14.61 4.82
#